data_209a3a1a30c65af7633a1f69b161bd15
#
_entry.id   209a3a1a30c65af7633a1f69b161bd15
#
_cell.length_a   1.000
_cell.length_b   1.000
_cell.length_c   1.000
_cell.angle_alpha   90.00
_cell.angle_beta   90.00
_cell.angle_gamma   90.00
#
_symmetry.space_group_name_H-M   'P 1'
#
loop_
_entity.id
_entity.type
_entity.pdbx_description
1 polymer ?
#
loop_
_entity_poly.entity_id
_entity_poly.type
_entity_poly.pdbx_seq_one_letter_code
_entity_poly.pdbx_strand_id
1 'polypeptide(L)'
;TPIPRTLQMSLVGLRDLSIISTAPLNRQNINTEVIDFNDEKIISAIEYELSRNGQVYYVCPRINELKEVEDFLKSKLPNVKYQIAHGQMPSKNLKNTMIDFYNNEFQLLLCTTIVESGLDLQKTNTMIIHNSDKFGLSQLYQLRGRIGRSNIEAFCFYTVKDINGITENAYKRLMLLKKFNSRGSSFNLSSHDLDMRGSGNIIGDAQSGHIREVGLELYHKLLKDKILELKSDTSTVDNEWSPQINLGLSVLIPEKYMPNLNTRLFYYRQLAYLSSSEELSKIKEEM
;
A
#
# COMPACT_ATOMS: atom_id res chain seq x y z
N THR A 1 -4.32 6.49 -0.13
CA THR A 1 -3.88 5.30 -0.90
C THR A 1 -2.38 5.37 -1.05
N PRO A 2 -1.62 4.37 -0.66
CA PRO A 2 -0.18 4.34 -0.85
C PRO A 2 0.13 4.21 -2.34
N ILE A 3 0.72 5.23 -2.94
CA ILE A 3 1.17 5.24 -4.33
C ILE A 3 2.65 5.65 -4.34
N PRO A 4 3.57 4.70 -4.22
CA PRO A 4 5.01 4.97 -4.08
C PRO A 4 5.57 5.88 -5.18
N ARG A 5 5.16 5.65 -6.44
CA ARG A 5 5.58 6.48 -7.58
C ARG A 5 5.16 7.93 -7.45
N THR A 6 3.92 8.20 -7.04
CA THR A 6 3.42 9.57 -6.86
C THR A 6 4.12 10.25 -5.68
N LEU A 7 4.34 9.51 -4.59
CA LEU A 7 5.10 10.01 -3.45
C LEU A 7 6.52 10.39 -3.86
N GLN A 8 7.21 9.56 -4.61
CA GLN A 8 8.55 9.87 -5.10
C GLN A 8 8.57 11.12 -5.98
N MET A 9 7.62 11.24 -6.92
CA MET A 9 7.51 12.45 -7.75
C MET A 9 7.32 13.71 -6.92
N SER A 10 6.62 13.61 -5.78
CA SER A 10 6.42 14.74 -4.87
C SER A 10 7.68 15.03 -4.05
N LEU A 11 8.41 14.00 -3.63
CA LEU A 11 9.67 14.16 -2.88
C LEU A 11 10.76 14.85 -3.72
N VAL A 12 10.78 14.61 -5.02
CA VAL A 12 11.71 15.29 -5.97
C VAL A 12 11.16 16.61 -6.52
N GLY A 13 10.04 17.10 -6.00
CA GLY A 13 9.48 18.42 -6.40
C GLY A 13 8.79 18.43 -7.76
N LEU A 14 8.50 17.27 -8.37
CA LEU A 14 7.80 17.17 -9.66
C LEU A 14 6.29 17.31 -9.54
N ARG A 15 5.74 17.13 -8.33
CA ARG A 15 4.31 17.29 -8.00
C ARG A 15 4.15 17.87 -6.62
N ASP A 16 3.10 18.67 -6.46
CA ASP A 16 2.69 19.16 -5.15
C ASP A 16 2.12 18.00 -4.31
N LEU A 17 2.36 18.05 -3.01
CA LEU A 17 1.90 17.07 -2.04
C LEU A 17 0.99 17.72 -1.02
N SER A 18 -0.27 17.28 -0.97
CA SER A 18 -1.19 17.59 0.11
C SER A 18 -1.41 16.35 0.97
N ILE A 19 -1.24 16.50 2.28
CA ILE A 19 -1.40 15.40 3.23
C ILE A 19 -2.69 15.59 4.01
N ILE A 20 -3.61 14.59 3.91
CA ILE A 20 -4.82 14.52 4.72
C ILE A 20 -4.50 13.65 5.93
N SER A 21 -4.22 14.27 7.08
CA SER A 21 -3.82 13.59 8.31
C SER A 21 -4.98 13.29 9.25
N THR A 22 -6.10 14.03 9.13
CA THR A 22 -7.25 13.89 10.02
C THR A 22 -8.22 12.84 9.50
N ALA A 23 -8.42 11.78 10.29
CA ALA A 23 -9.39 10.75 9.98
C ALA A 23 -10.83 11.18 10.36
N PRO A 24 -11.88 10.68 9.68
CA PRO A 24 -13.27 10.88 10.11
C PRO A 24 -13.48 10.39 11.54
N LEU A 25 -14.26 11.14 12.34
CA LEU A 25 -14.42 10.94 13.79
C LEU A 25 -15.00 9.57 14.19
N ASN A 26 -15.83 8.96 13.34
CA ASN A 26 -16.63 7.77 13.69
C ASN A 26 -16.11 6.46 13.07
N ARG A 27 -14.89 6.41 12.58
CA ARG A 27 -14.34 5.20 11.95
C ARG A 27 -13.40 4.47 12.89
N GLN A 28 -13.69 3.19 13.21
CA GLN A 28 -12.83 2.35 14.04
C GLN A 28 -11.59 1.83 13.30
N ASN A 29 -10.56 1.44 14.05
CA ASN A 29 -9.40 0.76 13.47
C ASN A 29 -9.80 -0.65 13.01
N ILE A 30 -9.14 -1.14 11.97
CA ILE A 30 -9.37 -2.49 11.45
C ILE A 30 -8.43 -3.44 12.18
N ASN A 31 -8.97 -4.39 12.93
CA ASN A 31 -8.18 -5.44 13.55
C ASN A 31 -7.53 -6.31 12.48
N THR A 32 -6.21 -6.24 12.39
CA THR A 32 -5.44 -6.86 11.30
C THR A 32 -4.60 -8.00 11.86
N GLU A 33 -4.83 -9.21 11.36
CA GLU A 33 -4.07 -10.40 11.71
C GLU A 33 -3.38 -11.01 10.49
N VAL A 34 -2.18 -11.55 10.73
CA VAL A 34 -1.46 -12.40 9.77
C VAL A 34 -1.41 -13.79 10.38
N ILE A 35 -1.97 -14.77 9.70
CA ILE A 35 -2.16 -16.14 10.21
C ILE A 35 -1.82 -17.17 9.16
N ASP A 36 -1.36 -18.33 9.61
CA ASP A 36 -1.37 -19.52 8.77
C ASP A 36 -2.81 -19.90 8.43
N PHE A 37 -3.02 -20.48 7.24
CA PHE A 37 -4.35 -20.91 6.84
C PHE A 37 -4.86 -21.95 7.84
N ASN A 38 -5.91 -21.59 8.55
CA ASN A 38 -6.53 -22.43 9.57
C ASN A 38 -8.05 -22.39 9.39
N ASP A 39 -8.62 -23.58 9.10
CA ASP A 39 -10.04 -23.74 8.84
C ASP A 39 -10.91 -23.17 9.97
N GLU A 40 -10.59 -23.52 11.21
CA GLU A 40 -11.39 -23.14 12.38
C GLU A 40 -11.43 -21.62 12.58
N LYS A 41 -10.28 -20.94 12.44
CA LYS A 41 -10.22 -19.48 12.54
C LYS A 41 -11.02 -18.79 11.44
N ILE A 42 -10.91 -19.30 10.21
CA ILE A 42 -11.62 -18.74 9.06
C ILE A 42 -13.13 -18.92 9.21
N ILE A 43 -13.56 -20.13 9.59
CA ILE A 43 -14.96 -20.43 9.86
C ILE A 43 -15.50 -19.52 10.96
N SER A 44 -14.81 -19.46 12.09
CA SER A 44 -15.22 -18.60 13.22
C SER A 44 -15.32 -17.12 12.82
N ALA A 45 -14.41 -16.62 12.01
CA ALA A 45 -14.45 -15.23 11.53
C ALA A 45 -15.65 -14.97 10.62
N ILE A 46 -15.98 -15.93 9.74
CA ILE A 46 -17.16 -15.83 8.87
C ILE A 46 -18.43 -15.88 9.71
N GLU A 47 -18.58 -16.90 10.57
CA GLU A 47 -19.75 -17.06 11.43
C GLU A 47 -19.99 -15.88 12.35
N TYR A 48 -18.91 -15.34 12.93
CA TYR A 48 -19.00 -14.12 13.75
C TYR A 48 -19.55 -12.93 12.95
N GLU A 49 -19.07 -12.70 11.73
CA GLU A 49 -19.59 -11.63 10.90
C GLU A 49 -21.06 -11.83 10.53
N LEU A 50 -21.43 -13.06 10.17
CA LEU A 50 -22.81 -13.39 9.82
C LEU A 50 -23.76 -13.28 11.01
N SER A 51 -23.33 -13.64 12.23
CA SER A 51 -24.13 -13.55 13.45
C SER A 51 -24.59 -12.12 13.78
N ARG A 52 -23.79 -11.13 13.34
CA ARG A 52 -24.11 -9.69 13.50
C ARG A 52 -24.72 -9.06 12.26
N ASN A 53 -25.24 -9.88 11.32
CA ASN A 53 -25.83 -9.45 10.05
C ASN A 53 -24.86 -8.65 9.15
N GLY A 54 -23.56 -8.89 9.28
CA GLY A 54 -22.53 -8.29 8.46
C GLY A 54 -22.25 -9.11 7.20
N GLN A 55 -21.32 -8.61 6.39
CA GLN A 55 -20.89 -9.23 5.14
C GLN A 55 -19.40 -9.48 5.13
N VAL A 56 -18.98 -10.50 4.40
CA VAL A 56 -17.60 -10.94 4.30
C VAL A 56 -17.08 -10.81 2.87
N TYR A 57 -15.89 -10.20 2.71
CA TYR A 57 -15.07 -10.36 1.52
C TYR A 57 -14.08 -11.51 1.71
N TYR A 58 -14.11 -12.47 0.79
CA TYR A 58 -13.08 -13.50 0.68
C TYR A 58 -12.32 -13.28 -0.63
N VAL A 59 -11.08 -12.81 -0.54
CA VAL A 59 -10.29 -12.35 -1.69
C VAL A 59 -9.18 -13.34 -2.01
N CYS A 60 -9.14 -13.83 -3.25
CA CYS A 60 -8.09 -14.70 -3.78
C CYS A 60 -7.17 -13.93 -4.75
N PRO A 61 -5.87 -14.26 -4.83
CA PRO A 61 -4.95 -13.58 -5.74
C PRO A 61 -5.22 -13.93 -7.21
N ARG A 62 -5.76 -15.12 -7.48
CA ARG A 62 -5.99 -15.64 -8.84
C ARG A 62 -7.30 -16.37 -8.95
N ILE A 63 -7.85 -16.41 -10.18
CA ILE A 63 -9.14 -17.06 -10.48
C ILE A 63 -9.08 -18.58 -10.22
N ASN A 64 -7.97 -19.23 -10.51
CA ASN A 64 -7.81 -20.68 -10.26
C ASN A 64 -7.89 -21.06 -8.77
N GLU A 65 -7.58 -20.13 -7.87
CA GLU A 65 -7.67 -20.35 -6.43
C GLU A 65 -9.10 -20.20 -5.87
N LEU A 66 -10.00 -19.56 -6.64
CA LEU A 66 -11.41 -19.41 -6.24
C LEU A 66 -12.11 -20.76 -6.07
N LYS A 67 -11.78 -21.76 -6.91
CA LYS A 67 -12.39 -23.07 -6.83
C LYS A 67 -12.01 -23.83 -5.56
N GLU A 68 -10.76 -23.77 -5.16
CA GLU A 68 -10.28 -24.38 -3.90
C GLU A 68 -11.03 -23.81 -2.69
N VAL A 69 -11.19 -22.49 -2.65
CA VAL A 69 -11.92 -21.82 -1.57
C VAL A 69 -13.42 -22.08 -1.68
N GLU A 70 -13.98 -22.17 -2.87
CA GLU A 70 -15.39 -22.54 -3.08
C GLU A 70 -15.69 -23.95 -2.52
N ASP A 71 -14.83 -24.92 -2.82
CA ASP A 71 -14.98 -26.31 -2.33
C ASP A 71 -14.84 -26.35 -0.80
N PHE A 72 -13.93 -25.55 -0.22
CA PHE A 72 -13.83 -25.36 1.23
C PHE A 72 -15.13 -24.79 1.82
N LEU A 73 -15.68 -23.73 1.25
CA LEU A 73 -16.91 -23.12 1.74
C LEU A 73 -18.10 -24.08 1.66
N LYS A 74 -18.25 -24.83 0.55
CA LYS A 74 -19.31 -25.83 0.37
C LYS A 74 -19.22 -26.95 1.42
N SER A 75 -18.02 -27.39 1.75
CA SER A 75 -17.80 -28.49 2.69
C SER A 75 -17.99 -28.08 4.15
N LYS A 76 -17.53 -26.89 4.52
CA LYS A 76 -17.47 -26.46 5.92
C LYS A 76 -18.61 -25.51 6.31
N LEU A 77 -19.15 -24.75 5.38
CA LEU A 77 -20.17 -23.71 5.60
C LEU A 77 -21.32 -23.84 4.59
N PRO A 78 -22.02 -24.99 4.51
CA PRO A 78 -23.02 -25.28 3.47
C PRO A 78 -24.23 -24.33 3.52
N ASN A 79 -24.51 -23.70 4.65
CA ASN A 79 -25.63 -22.81 4.83
C ASN A 79 -25.32 -21.34 4.47
N VAL A 80 -24.07 -21.01 4.19
CA VAL A 80 -23.66 -19.64 3.86
C VAL A 80 -23.97 -19.32 2.41
N LYS A 81 -24.78 -18.30 2.18
CA LYS A 81 -25.04 -17.79 0.82
C LYS A 81 -23.85 -16.98 0.34
N TYR A 82 -23.23 -17.42 -0.73
CA TYR A 82 -22.11 -16.70 -1.36
C TYR A 82 -22.29 -16.59 -2.87
N GLN A 83 -21.62 -15.62 -3.47
CA GLN A 83 -21.44 -15.54 -4.93
C GLN A 83 -19.98 -15.32 -5.27
N ILE A 84 -19.60 -15.72 -6.49
CA ILE A 84 -18.23 -15.57 -7.00
C ILE A 84 -18.19 -14.38 -7.96
N ALA A 85 -17.11 -13.58 -7.86
CA ALA A 85 -16.90 -12.44 -8.74
C ALA A 85 -15.42 -12.31 -9.13
N HIS A 86 -15.14 -12.17 -10.43
CA HIS A 86 -13.79 -11.97 -10.95
C HIS A 86 -13.79 -11.19 -12.28
N GLY A 87 -12.65 -10.60 -12.65
CA GLY A 87 -12.55 -9.69 -13.79
C GLY A 87 -12.77 -10.31 -15.16
N GLN A 88 -12.79 -11.65 -15.30
CA GLN A 88 -13.10 -12.32 -16.57
C GLN A 88 -14.61 -12.60 -16.75
N MET A 89 -15.44 -12.26 -15.77
CA MET A 89 -16.89 -12.36 -15.93
C MET A 89 -17.41 -11.29 -16.89
N PRO A 90 -18.53 -11.58 -17.63
CA PRO A 90 -19.22 -10.55 -18.38
C PRO A 90 -19.58 -9.36 -17.49
N SER A 91 -19.33 -8.14 -17.94
CA SER A 91 -19.52 -6.91 -17.15
C SER A 91 -20.95 -6.79 -16.57
N LYS A 92 -21.97 -7.28 -17.30
CA LYS A 92 -23.35 -7.29 -16.83
C LYS A 92 -23.53 -8.20 -15.61
N ASN A 93 -22.95 -9.41 -15.64
CA ASN A 93 -23.04 -10.36 -14.53
C ASN A 93 -22.29 -9.84 -13.31
N LEU A 94 -21.07 -9.32 -13.51
CA LEU A 94 -20.30 -8.71 -12.45
C LEU A 94 -21.06 -7.56 -11.78
N LYS A 95 -21.66 -6.66 -12.58
CA LYS A 95 -22.47 -5.56 -12.07
C LYS A 95 -23.66 -6.07 -11.25
N ASN A 96 -24.39 -7.08 -11.74
CA ASN A 96 -25.52 -7.65 -11.01
C ASN A 96 -25.08 -8.27 -9.68
N THR A 97 -24.03 -9.10 -9.69
CA THR A 97 -23.45 -9.68 -8.44
C THR A 97 -23.09 -8.61 -7.43
N MET A 98 -22.50 -7.49 -7.86
CA MET A 98 -22.14 -6.39 -6.96
C MET A 98 -23.38 -5.66 -6.42
N ILE A 99 -24.45 -5.51 -7.22
CA ILE A 99 -25.73 -4.93 -6.78
C ILE A 99 -26.42 -5.86 -5.77
N ASP A 100 -26.46 -7.15 -6.05
CA ASP A 100 -27.04 -8.15 -5.15
C ASP A 100 -26.29 -8.17 -3.79
N PHE A 101 -24.97 -8.05 -3.83
CA PHE A 101 -24.15 -7.94 -2.61
C PHE A 101 -24.45 -6.65 -1.86
N TYR A 102 -24.54 -5.52 -2.55
CA TYR A 102 -24.91 -4.24 -1.95
C TYR A 102 -26.29 -4.31 -1.26
N ASN A 103 -27.25 -4.97 -1.89
CA ASN A 103 -28.61 -5.17 -1.38
C ASN A 103 -28.69 -6.23 -0.27
N ASN A 104 -27.56 -6.90 0.08
CA ASN A 104 -27.51 -7.96 1.09
C ASN A 104 -28.30 -9.23 0.74
N GLU A 105 -28.43 -9.54 -0.55
CA GLU A 105 -29.07 -10.76 -1.02
C GLU A 105 -28.26 -12.03 -0.68
N PHE A 106 -26.96 -11.85 -0.49
CA PHE A 106 -26.04 -12.86 0.03
C PHE A 106 -24.97 -12.19 0.91
N GLN A 107 -24.31 -12.98 1.79
CA GLN A 107 -23.47 -12.44 2.85
C GLN A 107 -21.97 -12.57 2.58
N LEU A 108 -21.53 -13.46 1.68
CA LEU A 108 -20.11 -13.68 1.41
C LEU A 108 -19.84 -13.49 -0.08
N LEU A 109 -18.92 -12.57 -0.40
CA LEU A 109 -18.43 -12.40 -1.76
C LEU A 109 -17.04 -13.04 -1.89
N LEU A 110 -16.96 -14.17 -2.62
CA LEU A 110 -15.70 -14.81 -3.00
C LEU A 110 -15.21 -14.18 -4.30
N CYS A 111 -14.06 -13.51 -4.27
CA CYS A 111 -13.63 -12.71 -5.41
C CYS A 111 -12.12 -12.63 -5.59
N THR A 112 -11.70 -12.10 -6.74
CA THR A 112 -10.35 -11.61 -6.95
C THR A 112 -10.24 -10.12 -6.60
N THR A 113 -9.18 -9.44 -7.00
CA THR A 113 -8.89 -8.01 -6.71
C THR A 113 -9.92 -7.00 -7.26
N ILE A 114 -11.02 -7.46 -7.87
CA ILE A 114 -12.08 -6.57 -8.40
C ILE A 114 -12.69 -5.62 -7.35
N VAL A 115 -12.56 -5.95 -6.07
CA VAL A 115 -13.03 -5.15 -4.92
C VAL A 115 -12.28 -3.81 -4.81
N GLU A 116 -11.18 -3.64 -5.53
CA GLU A 116 -10.47 -2.36 -5.63
C GLU A 116 -11.33 -1.26 -6.29
N SER A 117 -12.37 -1.62 -7.07
CA SER A 117 -13.33 -0.68 -7.66
C SER A 117 -14.30 -0.14 -6.61
N GLY A 118 -14.17 1.07 -6.27
CA GLY A 118 -14.79 2.07 -5.41
C GLY A 118 -16.19 1.94 -4.79
N LEU A 119 -16.80 0.76 -4.65
CA LEU A 119 -18.08 0.61 -3.97
C LEU A 119 -17.95 0.85 -2.46
N ASP A 120 -18.86 1.64 -1.91
CA ASP A 120 -18.95 1.92 -0.48
C ASP A 120 -19.94 0.96 0.19
N LEU A 121 -19.42 -0.10 0.81
CA LEU A 121 -20.21 -1.13 1.47
C LEU A 121 -20.04 -1.01 3.00
N GLN A 122 -21.05 -0.44 3.66
CA GLN A 122 -21.00 -0.19 5.10
C GLN A 122 -21.17 -1.46 5.95
N LYS A 123 -21.79 -2.51 5.40
CA LYS A 123 -22.05 -3.78 6.10
C LYS A 123 -20.89 -4.76 6.03
N THR A 124 -19.90 -4.52 5.16
CA THR A 124 -18.76 -5.42 5.00
C THR A 124 -17.66 -5.04 5.97
N ASN A 125 -17.57 -5.78 7.07
CA ASN A 125 -16.61 -5.49 8.13
C ASN A 125 -15.57 -6.60 8.32
N THR A 126 -15.71 -7.75 7.67
CA THR A 126 -14.70 -8.82 7.67
C THR A 126 -14.15 -9.05 6.28
N MET A 127 -12.82 -9.11 6.19
CA MET A 127 -12.09 -9.45 4.97
C MET A 127 -11.08 -10.55 5.24
N ILE A 128 -11.12 -11.59 4.42
CA ILE A 128 -10.16 -12.68 4.42
C ILE A 128 -9.39 -12.62 3.09
N ILE A 129 -8.08 -12.51 3.15
CA ILE A 129 -7.23 -12.47 1.95
C ILE A 129 -6.41 -13.74 1.89
N HIS A 130 -6.77 -14.60 0.94
CA HIS A 130 -6.15 -15.90 0.72
C HIS A 130 -4.77 -15.77 0.08
N ASN A 131 -3.78 -16.53 0.55
CA ASN A 131 -2.40 -16.50 0.04
C ASN A 131 -1.88 -15.05 -0.10
N SER A 132 -1.97 -14.28 0.98
CA SER A 132 -1.68 -12.86 1.03
C SER A 132 -0.21 -12.51 0.69
N ASP A 133 0.69 -13.46 0.80
CA ASP A 133 2.08 -13.36 0.36
C ASP A 133 2.24 -13.08 -1.13
N LYS A 134 1.23 -13.43 -1.94
CA LYS A 134 1.22 -13.21 -3.41
C LYS A 134 0.82 -11.80 -3.81
N PHE A 135 0.38 -10.95 -2.87
CA PHE A 135 -0.05 -9.59 -3.14
C PHE A 135 1.05 -8.57 -2.85
N GLY A 136 1.01 -7.45 -3.56
CA GLY A 136 1.83 -6.27 -3.24
C GLY A 136 1.33 -5.51 -1.99
N LEU A 137 2.23 -4.76 -1.34
CA LEU A 137 1.92 -4.00 -0.14
C LEU A 137 0.77 -3.01 -0.37
N SER A 138 0.83 -2.25 -1.46
CA SER A 138 -0.20 -1.27 -1.82
C SER A 138 -1.56 -1.92 -2.08
N GLN A 139 -1.59 -3.10 -2.74
CA GLN A 139 -2.83 -3.85 -2.99
C GLN A 139 -3.47 -4.30 -1.69
N LEU A 140 -2.71 -4.92 -0.80
CA LEU A 140 -3.20 -5.38 0.50
C LEU A 140 -3.76 -4.22 1.34
N TYR A 141 -3.09 -3.07 1.32
CA TYR A 141 -3.57 -1.88 2.00
C TYR A 141 -4.87 -1.34 1.40
N GLN A 142 -4.98 -1.32 0.07
CA GLN A 142 -6.20 -0.88 -0.63
C GLN A 142 -7.37 -1.82 -0.36
N LEU A 143 -7.14 -3.13 -0.41
CA LEU A 143 -8.14 -4.14 -0.06
C LEU A 143 -8.62 -3.95 1.38
N ARG A 144 -7.70 -3.87 2.35
CA ARG A 144 -8.06 -3.61 3.75
C ARG A 144 -8.89 -2.33 3.91
N GLY A 145 -8.58 -1.30 3.15
CA GLY A 145 -9.32 -0.03 3.17
C GLY A 145 -10.77 -0.12 2.65
N ARG A 146 -11.19 -1.28 2.13
CA ARG A 146 -12.56 -1.51 1.66
C ARG A 146 -13.53 -1.90 2.76
N ILE A 147 -13.03 -2.31 3.92
CA ILE A 147 -13.84 -2.64 5.10
C ILE A 147 -13.72 -1.57 6.19
N GLY A 148 -14.52 -1.72 7.25
CA GLY A 148 -14.47 -0.83 8.41
C GLY A 148 -14.92 0.60 8.08
N ARG A 149 -15.98 0.75 7.31
CA ARG A 149 -16.56 2.05 6.94
C ARG A 149 -17.75 2.47 7.80
N SER A 150 -18.05 1.66 8.79
CA SER A 150 -19.09 1.90 9.80
C SER A 150 -18.46 2.02 11.19
N ASN A 151 -19.31 2.22 12.21
CA ASN A 151 -18.91 2.21 13.63
C ASN A 151 -18.73 0.79 14.19
N ILE A 152 -18.91 -0.24 13.34
CA ILE A 152 -18.80 -1.63 13.72
C ILE A 152 -17.32 -2.04 13.61
N GLU A 153 -16.87 -2.85 14.57
CA GLU A 153 -15.53 -3.41 14.58
C GLU A 153 -15.27 -4.23 13.30
N ALA A 154 -14.13 -3.98 12.67
CA ALA A 154 -13.77 -4.64 11.42
C ALA A 154 -12.51 -5.49 11.56
N PHE A 155 -12.48 -6.62 10.83
CA PHE A 155 -11.41 -7.61 10.89
C PHE A 155 -10.83 -7.87 9.50
N CYS A 156 -9.50 -7.88 9.40
CA CYS A 156 -8.78 -8.24 8.19
C CYS A 156 -7.80 -9.36 8.47
N PHE A 157 -8.03 -10.52 7.88
CA PHE A 157 -7.17 -11.69 8.02
C PHE A 157 -6.32 -11.87 6.76
N TYR A 158 -5.02 -11.70 6.89
CA TYR A 158 -4.05 -12.05 5.87
C TYR A 158 -3.62 -13.50 6.08
N THR A 159 -4.14 -14.42 5.26
CA THR A 159 -3.79 -15.84 5.38
C THR A 159 -2.65 -16.20 4.46
N VAL A 160 -1.77 -17.06 4.92
CA VAL A 160 -0.66 -17.66 4.17
C VAL A 160 -0.68 -19.17 4.39
N LYS A 161 -0.10 -19.96 3.49
CA LYS A 161 -0.05 -21.43 3.68
C LYS A 161 0.79 -21.83 4.88
N ASP A 162 1.96 -21.21 5.00
CA ASP A 162 2.92 -21.40 6.09
C ASP A 162 3.72 -20.11 6.22
N ILE A 163 3.64 -19.46 7.37
CA ILE A 163 4.31 -18.19 7.64
C ILE A 163 5.84 -18.31 7.61
N ASN A 164 6.36 -19.51 7.90
CA ASN A 164 7.79 -19.78 7.86
C ASN A 164 8.27 -20.09 6.43
N GLY A 165 7.37 -20.47 5.53
CA GLY A 165 7.67 -20.83 4.15
C GLY A 165 7.59 -19.67 3.16
N ILE A 166 7.12 -18.49 3.56
CA ILE A 166 7.06 -17.31 2.69
C ILE A 166 8.41 -16.61 2.60
N THR A 167 8.62 -15.85 1.52
CA THR A 167 9.85 -15.06 1.35
C THR A 167 9.98 -13.98 2.42
N GLU A 168 11.22 -13.62 2.79
CA GLU A 168 11.50 -12.56 3.77
C GLU A 168 10.81 -11.23 3.39
N ASN A 169 10.79 -10.89 2.12
CA ASN A 169 10.10 -9.69 1.62
C ASN A 169 8.57 -9.77 1.79
N ALA A 170 7.96 -10.94 1.59
CA ALA A 170 6.54 -11.14 1.83
C ALA A 170 6.23 -11.01 3.31
N TYR A 171 7.02 -11.62 4.17
CA TYR A 171 6.91 -11.51 5.62
C TYR A 171 7.00 -10.05 6.10
N LYS A 172 8.03 -9.33 5.66
CA LYS A 172 8.20 -7.90 5.98
C LYS A 172 6.97 -7.08 5.57
N ARG A 173 6.42 -7.28 4.36
CA ARG A 173 5.21 -6.59 3.90
C ARG A 173 4.01 -6.84 4.81
N LEU A 174 3.76 -8.10 5.17
CA LEU A 174 2.63 -8.48 6.02
C LEU A 174 2.78 -7.91 7.44
N MET A 175 3.98 -7.96 8.01
CA MET A 175 4.25 -7.38 9.34
C MET A 175 4.11 -5.86 9.35
N LEU A 176 4.50 -5.17 8.28
CA LEU A 176 4.26 -3.74 8.13
C LEU A 176 2.76 -3.42 8.14
N LEU A 177 1.93 -4.17 7.42
CA LEU A 177 0.49 -3.98 7.42
C LEU A 177 -0.15 -4.21 8.79
N LYS A 178 0.35 -5.18 9.55
CA LYS A 178 -0.06 -5.43 10.93
C LYS A 178 0.35 -4.27 11.85
N LYS A 179 1.57 -3.75 11.71
CA LYS A 179 2.10 -2.64 12.52
C LYS A 179 1.39 -1.32 12.20
N PHE A 180 1.16 -1.02 10.93
CA PHE A 180 0.48 0.21 10.49
C PHE A 180 -1.04 0.04 10.48
N ASN A 181 -1.59 -0.28 11.63
CA ASN A 181 -3.04 -0.42 11.83
C ASN A 181 -3.73 0.92 12.10
N SER A 182 -2.96 1.97 12.44
CA SER A 182 -3.47 3.32 12.68
C SER A 182 -3.82 4.03 11.37
N ARG A 183 -4.82 4.88 11.44
CA ARG A 183 -5.26 5.73 10.32
C ARG A 183 -4.17 6.74 9.97
N GLY A 184 -4.11 7.13 8.69
CA GLY A 184 -3.12 8.09 8.21
C GLY A 184 -1.74 7.49 7.95
N SER A 185 -1.54 6.20 8.22
CA SER A 185 -0.26 5.51 7.98
C SER A 185 0.08 5.25 6.51
N SER A 186 -0.80 5.65 5.57
CA SER A 186 -0.58 5.43 4.13
C SER A 186 0.68 6.11 3.59
N PHE A 187 1.05 7.26 4.13
CA PHE A 187 2.28 7.95 3.76
C PHE A 187 3.51 7.13 4.19
N ASN A 188 3.56 6.72 5.46
CA ASN A 188 4.64 5.90 5.99
C ASN A 188 4.73 4.54 5.27
N LEU A 189 3.57 3.95 4.95
CA LEU A 189 3.52 2.70 4.20
C LEU A 189 4.06 2.86 2.77
N SER A 190 3.75 3.97 2.10
CA SER A 190 4.28 4.27 0.76
C SER A 190 5.80 4.49 0.79
N SER A 191 6.31 5.13 1.83
CA SER A 191 7.75 5.31 2.03
C SER A 191 8.45 3.97 2.24
N HIS A 192 7.90 3.11 3.10
CA HIS A 192 8.44 1.75 3.30
C HIS A 192 8.33 0.85 2.06
N ASP A 193 7.25 0.97 1.27
CA ASP A 193 7.13 0.22 0.00
C ASP A 193 8.20 0.69 -1.01
N LEU A 194 8.49 2.01 -1.01
CA LEU A 194 9.56 2.59 -1.81
C LEU A 194 10.93 2.03 -1.40
N ASP A 195 11.21 2.02 -0.10
CA ASP A 195 12.46 1.50 0.46
C ASP A 195 12.65 0.00 0.16
N MET A 196 11.58 -0.81 0.30
CA MET A 196 11.62 -2.25 0.02
C MET A 196 11.82 -2.59 -1.46
N ARG A 197 11.29 -1.76 -2.37
CA ARG A 197 11.47 -1.95 -3.82
C ARG A 197 12.87 -1.56 -4.27
N GLY A 198 13.59 -0.80 -3.45
CA GLY A 198 14.85 -0.15 -3.83
C GLY A 198 14.61 0.96 -4.83
N SER A 199 15.49 1.94 -4.87
CA SER A 199 15.40 3.11 -5.75
C SER A 199 15.42 2.79 -7.25
N GLY A 200 15.76 1.55 -7.64
CA GLY A 200 15.89 1.12 -9.04
C GLY A 200 14.60 0.62 -9.72
N ASN A 201 13.54 0.31 -8.98
CA ASN A 201 12.34 -0.35 -9.53
C ASN A 201 11.09 0.54 -9.68
N ILE A 202 11.26 1.84 -9.59
CA ILE A 202 10.16 2.81 -9.59
C ILE A 202 9.70 3.18 -11.00
N ILE A 203 10.54 2.94 -11.96
CA ILE A 203 10.30 3.16 -13.38
C ILE A 203 10.22 1.78 -14.03
N GLY A 204 9.10 1.48 -14.70
CA GLY A 204 8.80 0.16 -15.24
C GLY A 204 9.97 -0.47 -16.01
N ASP A 205 9.98 -1.80 -16.11
CA ASP A 205 11.07 -2.62 -16.64
C ASP A 205 11.66 -2.15 -17.99
N ALA A 206 10.85 -1.48 -18.82
CA ALA A 206 11.29 -0.92 -20.10
C ALA A 206 12.23 0.30 -19.98
N GLN A 207 12.25 1.00 -18.83
CA GLN A 207 13.08 2.18 -18.59
C GLN A 207 14.25 1.90 -17.62
N SER A 208 14.29 0.73 -17.01
CA SER A 208 15.32 0.35 -16.04
C SER A 208 16.72 0.21 -16.66
N GLY A 209 16.82 -0.05 -17.96
CA GLY A 209 18.09 -0.13 -18.68
C GLY A 209 18.86 1.20 -18.67
N HIS A 210 18.22 2.28 -19.10
CA HIS A 210 18.84 3.60 -19.17
C HIS A 210 19.17 4.22 -17.81
N ILE A 211 18.39 3.90 -16.78
CA ILE A 211 18.64 4.39 -15.41
C ILE A 211 19.82 3.68 -14.76
N ARG A 212 20.05 2.41 -15.07
CA ARG A 212 21.24 1.68 -14.62
C ARG A 212 22.52 2.27 -15.19
N GLU A 213 22.49 2.75 -16.43
CA GLU A 213 23.65 3.33 -17.10
C GLU A 213 23.97 4.76 -16.63
N VAL A 214 22.93 5.55 -16.35
CA VAL A 214 23.06 6.99 -16.05
C VAL A 214 23.05 7.29 -14.55
N GLY A 215 22.54 6.37 -13.72
CA GLY A 215 22.30 6.58 -12.31
C GLY A 215 20.97 7.33 -12.03
N LEU A 216 20.32 6.96 -10.95
CA LEU A 216 18.98 7.48 -10.58
C LEU A 216 19.01 9.01 -10.32
N GLU A 217 20.06 9.50 -9.69
CA GLU A 217 20.21 10.93 -9.36
C GLU A 217 20.37 11.80 -10.59
N LEU A 218 21.22 11.37 -11.54
CA LEU A 218 21.39 12.11 -12.80
C LEU A 218 20.12 12.07 -13.65
N TYR A 219 19.40 10.93 -13.67
CA TYR A 219 18.09 10.85 -14.33
C TYR A 219 17.09 11.85 -13.73
N HIS A 220 17.00 11.93 -12.38
CA HIS A 220 16.12 12.89 -11.72
C HIS A 220 16.51 14.33 -11.99
N LYS A 221 17.82 14.64 -12.04
CA LYS A 221 18.31 15.96 -12.40
C LYS A 221 17.91 16.34 -13.83
N LEU A 222 18.20 15.47 -14.80
CA LEU A 222 17.86 15.68 -16.21
C LEU A 222 16.34 15.85 -16.41
N LEU A 223 15.53 15.06 -15.67
CA LEU A 223 14.07 15.19 -15.73
C LEU A 223 13.58 16.51 -15.14
N LYS A 224 14.15 16.93 -14.02
CA LYS A 224 13.84 18.21 -13.39
C LYS A 224 14.23 19.39 -14.28
N ASP A 225 15.43 19.36 -14.84
CA ASP A 225 15.94 20.40 -15.75
C ASP A 225 15.07 20.49 -17.00
N LYS A 226 14.66 19.35 -17.58
CA LYS A 226 13.78 19.33 -18.76
C LYS A 226 12.35 19.83 -18.44
N ILE A 227 11.83 19.56 -17.25
CA ILE A 227 10.54 20.09 -16.83
C ILE A 227 10.60 21.59 -16.60
N LEU A 228 11.68 22.10 -16.02
CA LEU A 228 11.90 23.52 -15.85
C LEU A 228 12.01 24.22 -17.20
N GLU A 229 12.75 23.66 -18.14
CA GLU A 229 12.86 24.13 -19.51
C GLU A 229 11.48 24.21 -20.21
N LEU A 230 10.63 23.20 -20.03
CA LEU A 230 9.28 23.17 -20.61
C LEU A 230 8.28 24.09 -19.92
N LYS A 231 8.53 24.48 -18.67
CA LYS A 231 7.67 25.41 -17.89
C LYS A 231 8.09 26.88 -18.05
N SER A 232 9.35 27.13 -18.36
CA SER A 232 9.88 28.48 -18.56
C SER A 232 10.11 28.73 -20.05
N ASP A 233 9.47 29.75 -20.62
CA ASP A 233 9.72 30.21 -21.98
C ASP A 233 11.12 30.85 -22.16
N THR A 234 11.98 30.80 -21.15
CA THR A 234 13.33 31.37 -21.13
C THR A 234 14.37 30.31 -20.84
N SER A 235 15.20 30.04 -21.83
CA SER A 235 16.38 29.21 -21.78
C SER A 235 17.51 29.84 -20.96
N THR A 236 17.47 29.73 -19.65
CA THR A 236 18.63 29.92 -18.78
C THR A 236 18.83 28.66 -17.94
N VAL A 237 19.47 27.68 -18.54
CA VAL A 237 19.98 26.52 -17.81
C VAL A 237 21.28 26.97 -17.16
N ASP A 238 21.23 27.34 -15.89
CA ASP A 238 22.44 27.41 -15.09
C ASP A 238 23.00 25.99 -14.96
N ASN A 239 24.11 25.76 -15.66
CA ASN A 239 24.87 24.52 -15.56
C ASN A 239 25.62 24.50 -14.21
N GLU A 240 24.88 24.32 -13.11
CA GLU A 240 25.49 24.05 -11.83
C GLU A 240 26.11 22.66 -11.83
N TRP A 241 27.43 22.65 -11.99
CA TRP A 241 28.23 21.45 -11.83
C TRP A 241 28.25 21.05 -10.33
N SER A 242 27.64 19.93 -9.98
CA SER A 242 27.72 19.39 -8.64
C SER A 242 28.68 18.19 -8.58
N PRO A 243 29.80 18.30 -7.84
CA PRO A 243 30.76 17.21 -7.71
C PRO A 243 30.12 16.02 -6.94
N GLN A 244 30.30 14.81 -7.46
CA GLN A 244 30.00 13.59 -6.71
C GLN A 244 31.18 13.27 -5.79
N ILE A 245 30.97 13.39 -4.48
CA ILE A 245 31.97 13.04 -3.47
C ILE A 245 31.56 11.72 -2.83
N ASN A 246 32.30 10.67 -3.12
CA ASN A 246 32.11 9.36 -2.46
C ASN A 246 33.09 9.23 -1.30
N LEU A 247 32.60 9.41 -0.07
CA LEU A 247 33.43 9.34 1.13
C LEU A 247 33.52 7.92 1.71
N GLY A 248 32.82 6.94 1.13
CA GLY A 248 32.74 5.58 1.68
C GLY A 248 32.02 5.51 3.05
N LEU A 249 31.35 6.58 3.47
CA LEU A 249 30.59 6.69 4.71
C LEU A 249 29.10 6.64 4.43
N SER A 250 28.32 6.12 5.40
CA SER A 250 26.87 6.24 5.35
C SER A 250 26.46 7.69 5.54
N VAL A 251 25.82 8.27 4.51
CA VAL A 251 25.31 9.67 4.54
C VAL A 251 23.90 9.74 5.14
N LEU A 252 23.39 8.65 5.68
CA LEU A 252 22.05 8.61 6.26
C LEU A 252 22.10 9.00 7.74
N ILE A 253 21.16 9.84 8.16
CA ILE A 253 20.94 10.14 9.58
C ILE A 253 20.47 8.85 10.25
N PRO A 254 21.24 8.30 11.23
CA PRO A 254 20.90 7.03 11.84
C PRO A 254 19.56 7.08 12.56
N GLU A 255 18.78 6.00 12.43
CA GLU A 255 17.48 5.86 13.10
C GLU A 255 17.59 5.93 14.63
N LYS A 256 18.73 5.48 15.17
CA LYS A 256 19.03 5.59 16.61
C LYS A 256 19.20 7.03 17.07
N TYR A 257 19.70 7.92 16.21
CA TYR A 257 19.90 9.33 16.53
C TYR A 257 18.59 10.11 16.37
N MET A 258 17.85 9.85 15.30
CA MET A 258 16.59 10.54 15.02
C MET A 258 15.50 9.52 14.61
N PRO A 259 14.74 8.98 15.59
CA PRO A 259 13.78 7.89 15.34
C PRO A 259 12.62 8.28 14.40
N ASN A 260 12.23 9.56 14.41
CA ASN A 260 11.09 10.03 13.60
C ASN A 260 11.51 10.23 12.15
N LEU A 261 10.92 9.44 11.25
CA LEU A 261 11.17 9.51 9.81
C LEU A 261 10.84 10.89 9.21
N ASN A 262 9.72 11.51 9.64
CA ASN A 262 9.32 12.81 9.12
C ASN A 262 10.34 13.90 9.48
N THR A 263 10.91 13.84 10.66
CA THR A 263 11.98 14.75 11.12
C THR A 263 13.25 14.53 10.30
N ARG A 264 13.64 13.27 10.02
CA ARG A 264 14.78 12.97 9.14
C ARG A 264 14.57 13.51 7.74
N LEU A 265 13.38 13.31 7.16
CA LEU A 265 13.03 13.83 5.82
C LEU A 265 13.02 15.37 5.77
N PHE A 266 12.58 16.00 6.84
CA PHE A 266 12.63 17.46 6.97
C PHE A 266 14.09 17.96 6.92
N TYR A 267 14.99 17.37 7.71
CA TYR A 267 16.40 17.75 7.70
C TYR A 267 17.10 17.42 6.38
N TYR A 268 16.80 16.28 5.75
CA TYR A 268 17.33 15.99 4.41
C TYR A 268 16.93 17.04 3.38
N ARG A 269 15.69 17.52 3.44
CA ARG A 269 15.25 18.62 2.55
C ARG A 269 15.97 19.91 2.85
N GLN A 270 16.12 20.30 4.11
CA GLN A 270 16.86 21.49 4.47
C GLN A 270 18.32 21.40 4.02
N LEU A 271 18.98 20.27 4.27
CA LEU A 271 20.36 20.04 3.84
C LEU A 271 20.54 20.09 2.30
N ALA A 272 19.54 19.63 1.54
CA ALA A 272 19.60 19.64 0.07
C ALA A 272 19.50 21.04 -0.56
N TYR A 273 18.97 22.02 0.18
CA TYR A 273 18.79 23.41 -0.31
C TYR A 273 19.77 24.39 0.31
N LEU A 274 20.76 23.91 1.11
CA LEU A 274 21.76 24.79 1.70
C LEU A 274 22.65 25.43 0.64
N SER A 275 22.81 26.74 0.75
CA SER A 275 23.68 27.53 -0.12
C SER A 275 24.87 28.13 0.62
N SER A 276 24.88 28.11 1.98
CA SER A 276 25.94 28.72 2.77
C SER A 276 26.40 27.86 3.96
N SER A 277 27.66 28.06 4.36
CA SER A 277 28.25 27.40 5.53
C SER A 277 27.62 27.87 6.85
N GLU A 278 27.05 29.08 6.89
CA GLU A 278 26.37 29.63 8.06
C GLU A 278 25.04 28.92 8.31
N GLU A 279 24.28 28.64 7.24
CA GLU A 279 23.03 27.88 7.31
C GLU A 279 23.29 26.44 7.77
N LEU A 280 24.40 25.82 7.30
CA LEU A 280 24.81 24.50 7.76
C LEU A 280 25.09 24.46 9.26
N SER A 281 25.74 25.51 9.80
CA SER A 281 26.04 25.61 11.22
C SER A 281 24.77 25.73 12.07
N LYS A 282 23.76 26.49 11.60
CA LYS A 282 22.46 26.59 12.29
C LYS A 282 21.73 25.25 12.34
N ILE A 283 21.65 24.54 11.20
CA ILE A 283 21.02 23.22 11.17
C ILE A 283 21.74 22.23 12.07
N LYS A 284 23.06 22.30 12.16
CA LYS A 284 23.85 21.44 13.06
C LYS A 284 23.53 21.69 14.53
N GLU A 285 23.20 22.91 14.93
CA GLU A 285 22.79 23.25 16.30
C GLU A 285 21.35 22.82 16.59
N GLU A 286 20.48 22.77 15.56
CA GLU A 286 19.08 22.35 15.69
C GLU A 286 18.91 20.82 15.71
N MET A 287 19.85 20.06 15.17
CA MET A 287 19.83 18.59 15.10
C MET A 287 20.30 17.95 16.41
#